data_f5821c5756c8ebf5b4e5c161349c9e0c
#
_entry.id   f5821c5756c8ebf5b4e5c161349c9e0c
#
_cell.length_a   1.000
_cell.length_b   1.000
_cell.length_c   1.000
_cell.angle_alpha   90.00
_cell.angle_beta   90.00
_cell.angle_gamma   90.00
#
_symmetry.space_group_name_H-M   'P 1'
#
loop_
_entity.id
_entity.type
_entity.pdbx_description
1 polymer ?
#
loop_
_entity_poly.entity_id
_entity_poly.type
_entity_poly.pdbx_seq_one_letter_code
_entity_poly.pdbx_strand_id
1 'polypeptide(L)'
;FNLTTTLLLLPFGTQLAKMATKILPDRAEEKEDTMHLEYIQPMIPIETRGETKIGISAIAVNAIRNELTRMTKMAKENVALSFDAVREGNTGLLEEVRNREEYIDFLNKEISKYISRMLVKERNPKDSQYMSVLFKVCGNLERIGDHAMNICEYTNMIQEKQISFSAEVIKQIGQMKEVCNQALDMVLGVEQNGGDIKEIEQIEQKIDDMTEDFRKRQILSLIHISEPTRLDVI
;
A
#
# COMPACT_ATOMS: atom_id res chain seq x y z
N PHE A 1 12.95 13.95 -41.64
CA PHE A 1 13.91 12.87 -41.33
C PHE A 1 13.23 11.72 -40.58
N ASN A 2 12.42 11.98 -39.56
CA ASN A 2 11.79 10.92 -38.74
C ASN A 2 10.71 10.11 -39.51
N LEU A 3 9.96 10.71 -40.40
CA LEU A 3 8.83 10.05 -41.08
C LEU A 3 9.33 8.99 -42.11
N THR A 4 10.38 9.29 -42.83
CA THR A 4 11.02 8.36 -43.79
C THR A 4 11.69 7.20 -43.07
N THR A 5 12.37 7.46 -41.93
CA THR A 5 13.03 6.42 -41.11
C THR A 5 11.99 5.49 -40.48
N THR A 6 10.88 6.04 -39.95
CA THR A 6 9.80 5.26 -39.37
C THR A 6 9.14 4.37 -40.43
N LEU A 7 8.86 4.89 -41.64
CA LEU A 7 8.23 4.14 -42.72
C LEU A 7 9.13 3.02 -43.22
N LEU A 8 10.45 3.24 -43.24
CA LEU A 8 11.45 2.27 -43.68
C LEU A 8 11.70 1.17 -42.65
N LEU A 9 11.58 1.47 -41.36
CA LEU A 9 11.80 0.52 -40.27
C LEU A 9 10.51 -0.22 -39.83
N LEU A 10 9.34 0.28 -40.20
CA LEU A 10 8.04 -0.30 -39.82
C LEU A 10 7.89 -1.79 -40.21
N PRO A 11 8.28 -2.26 -41.40
CA PRO A 11 8.20 -3.68 -41.73
C PRO A 11 9.21 -4.56 -40.97
N PHE A 12 10.26 -3.96 -40.38
CA PHE A 12 11.30 -4.67 -39.64
C PHE A 12 11.11 -4.62 -38.12
N GLY A 13 10.05 -3.99 -37.61
CA GLY A 13 9.82 -3.78 -36.20
C GLY A 13 9.87 -5.07 -35.37
N THR A 14 9.23 -6.14 -35.84
CA THR A 14 9.26 -7.46 -35.18
C THR A 14 10.62 -8.15 -35.23
N GLN A 15 11.39 -7.91 -36.29
CA GLN A 15 12.75 -8.48 -36.41
C GLN A 15 13.76 -7.71 -35.56
N LEU A 16 13.61 -6.39 -35.46
CA LEU A 16 14.39 -5.54 -34.57
C LEU A 16 14.12 -5.85 -33.09
N ALA A 17 12.85 -6.09 -32.73
CA ALA A 17 12.49 -6.53 -31.38
C ALA A 17 13.15 -7.88 -31.03
N LYS A 18 13.05 -8.88 -31.92
CA LYS A 18 13.73 -10.18 -31.74
C LYS A 18 15.26 -10.09 -31.70
N MET A 19 15.83 -9.15 -32.44
CA MET A 19 17.28 -8.90 -32.38
C MET A 19 17.68 -8.22 -31.06
N ALA A 20 16.89 -7.27 -30.60
CA ALA A 20 17.10 -6.59 -29.32
C ALA A 20 17.04 -7.58 -28.13
N THR A 21 16.03 -8.47 -28.08
CA THR A 21 15.94 -9.51 -27.04
C THR A 21 17.04 -10.58 -27.13
N LYS A 22 17.63 -10.77 -28.32
CA LYS A 22 18.78 -11.69 -28.49
C LYS A 22 20.11 -11.07 -28.08
N ILE A 23 20.28 -9.75 -28.23
CA ILE A 23 21.48 -9.00 -27.86
C ILE A 23 21.47 -8.63 -26.37
N LEU A 24 20.31 -8.32 -25.84
CA LEU A 24 20.03 -8.05 -24.44
C LEU A 24 18.99 -9.08 -23.96
N PRO A 25 19.40 -10.32 -23.64
CA PRO A 25 18.47 -11.26 -23.02
C PRO A 25 18.03 -10.69 -21.67
N ASP A 26 16.71 -10.69 -21.45
CA ASP A 26 16.13 -10.31 -20.15
C ASP A 26 16.89 -11.06 -19.06
N ARG A 27 17.46 -10.33 -18.09
CA ARG A 27 18.09 -10.96 -16.93
C ARG A 27 17.06 -11.82 -16.24
N ALA A 28 17.45 -13.01 -15.79
CA ALA A 28 16.57 -13.93 -15.06
C ALA A 28 15.96 -13.26 -13.79
N GLU A 29 16.67 -12.26 -13.25
CA GLU A 29 16.20 -11.44 -12.12
C GLU A 29 15.08 -10.47 -12.50
N GLU A 30 14.98 -10.02 -13.78
CA GLU A 30 13.87 -9.16 -14.25
C GLU A 30 12.57 -9.95 -14.50
N LYS A 31 12.61 -11.29 -14.49
CA LYS A 31 11.41 -12.13 -14.64
C LYS A 31 10.66 -12.39 -13.35
N GLU A 32 11.27 -12.17 -12.18
CA GLU A 32 10.64 -12.41 -10.88
C GLU A 32 9.86 -11.21 -10.35
N ASP A 33 10.04 -10.01 -10.94
CA ASP A 33 9.48 -8.77 -10.39
C ASP A 33 8.43 -8.10 -11.31
N THR A 34 7.79 -8.86 -12.18
CA THR A 34 6.63 -8.32 -12.91
C THR A 34 5.42 -8.29 -11.99
N MET A 35 4.98 -7.08 -11.63
CA MET A 35 3.73 -6.86 -10.88
C MET A 35 2.58 -7.63 -11.54
N HIS A 36 1.93 -8.49 -10.78
CA HIS A 36 0.86 -9.34 -11.27
C HIS A 36 -0.23 -9.57 -10.21
N LEU A 37 -1.42 -9.93 -10.69
CA LEU A 37 -2.48 -10.46 -9.84
C LEU A 37 -2.24 -11.95 -9.66
N GLU A 38 -2.31 -12.43 -8.41
CA GLU A 38 -2.08 -13.83 -8.06
C GLU A 38 -3.37 -14.64 -8.10
N TYR A 39 -4.46 -14.08 -7.55
CA TYR A 39 -5.73 -14.77 -7.37
C TYR A 39 -6.78 -14.38 -8.42
N ILE A 40 -6.67 -13.22 -9.02
CA ILE A 40 -7.57 -12.74 -10.07
C ILE A 40 -7.00 -13.13 -11.43
N GLN A 41 -7.55 -14.18 -12.03
CA GLN A 41 -7.18 -14.56 -13.39
C GLN A 41 -7.83 -13.62 -14.41
N PRO A 42 -7.14 -13.35 -15.56
CA PRO A 42 -7.77 -12.65 -16.68
C PRO A 42 -9.08 -13.36 -17.04
N MET A 43 -10.18 -12.60 -17.09
CA MET A 43 -11.45 -13.18 -17.51
C MET A 43 -11.29 -13.77 -18.90
N ILE A 44 -11.21 -15.09 -19.00
CA ILE A 44 -11.54 -15.81 -20.23
C ILE A 44 -13.03 -15.51 -20.44
N PRO A 45 -13.46 -15.02 -21.61
CA PRO A 45 -14.88 -14.87 -21.92
C PRO A 45 -15.51 -16.26 -21.85
N ILE A 46 -16.06 -16.58 -20.68
CA ILE A 46 -16.88 -17.78 -20.57
C ILE A 46 -18.19 -17.39 -21.25
N GLU A 47 -18.29 -17.66 -22.54
CA GLU A 47 -19.56 -17.80 -23.24
C GLU A 47 -20.26 -19.04 -22.68
N THR A 48 -20.61 -19.03 -21.41
CA THR A 48 -21.43 -20.06 -20.80
C THR A 48 -22.87 -19.79 -21.17
N ARG A 49 -23.35 -20.51 -22.17
CA ARG A 49 -24.77 -20.77 -22.39
C ARG A 49 -25.43 -21.11 -21.02
N GLY A 50 -26.19 -20.18 -20.50
CA GLY A 50 -27.43 -20.47 -19.77
C GLY A 50 -27.36 -20.99 -18.32
N GLU A 51 -26.25 -21.40 -17.74
CA GLU A 51 -26.27 -22.08 -16.45
C GLU A 51 -25.23 -21.54 -15.45
N THR A 52 -25.70 -21.19 -14.26
CA THR A 52 -25.01 -20.86 -13.02
C THR A 52 -24.29 -19.52 -12.89
N LYS A 53 -25.06 -18.42 -12.87
CA LYS A 53 -24.57 -17.09 -12.51
C LYS A 53 -24.16 -16.94 -11.03
N ILE A 54 -24.67 -17.77 -10.13
CA ILE A 54 -24.44 -17.70 -8.69
C ILE A 54 -23.01 -18.14 -8.32
N GLY A 55 -22.47 -19.15 -8.98
CA GLY A 55 -21.13 -19.66 -8.70
C GLY A 55 -20.00 -18.73 -9.18
N ILE A 56 -20.22 -17.97 -10.23
CA ILE A 56 -19.21 -17.06 -10.80
C ILE A 56 -19.00 -15.85 -9.88
N SER A 57 -20.07 -15.29 -9.32
CA SER A 57 -19.99 -14.17 -8.38
C SER A 57 -19.21 -14.56 -7.11
N ALA A 58 -19.49 -15.71 -6.53
CA ALA A 58 -18.81 -16.19 -5.32
C ALA A 58 -17.32 -16.45 -5.55
N ILE A 59 -16.95 -17.04 -6.70
CA ILE A 59 -15.54 -17.26 -7.07
C ILE A 59 -14.82 -15.92 -7.25
N ALA A 60 -15.45 -14.95 -7.94
CA ALA A 60 -14.88 -13.64 -8.16
C ALA A 60 -14.68 -12.88 -6.84
N VAL A 61 -15.67 -12.91 -5.95
CA VAL A 61 -15.58 -12.30 -4.62
C VAL A 61 -14.44 -12.90 -3.81
N ASN A 62 -14.28 -14.23 -3.83
CA ASN A 62 -13.19 -14.89 -3.12
C ASN A 62 -11.82 -14.53 -3.71
N ALA A 63 -11.69 -14.44 -5.03
CA ALA A 63 -10.47 -14.01 -5.69
C ALA A 63 -10.09 -12.57 -5.30
N ILE A 64 -11.07 -11.65 -5.29
CA ILE A 64 -10.87 -10.26 -4.83
C ILE A 64 -10.41 -10.23 -3.37
N ARG A 65 -11.05 -10.98 -2.49
CA ARG A 65 -10.67 -11.05 -1.07
C ARG A 65 -9.23 -11.51 -0.89
N ASN A 66 -8.82 -12.55 -1.58
CA ASN A 66 -7.45 -13.07 -1.49
C ASN A 66 -6.42 -12.03 -1.97
N GLU A 67 -6.71 -11.29 -3.06
CA GLU A 67 -5.84 -10.20 -3.50
C GLU A 67 -5.81 -9.05 -2.48
N LEU A 68 -6.94 -8.68 -1.89
CA LEU A 68 -6.98 -7.66 -0.84
C LEU A 68 -6.21 -8.10 0.42
N THR A 69 -6.28 -9.38 0.79
CA THR A 69 -5.48 -9.94 1.89
C THR A 69 -3.98 -9.83 1.59
N ARG A 70 -3.56 -10.12 0.36
CA ARG A 70 -2.18 -9.95 -0.09
C ARG A 70 -1.75 -8.47 -0.04
N MET A 71 -2.58 -7.59 -0.58
CA MET A 71 -2.36 -6.15 -0.55
C MET A 71 -2.25 -5.61 0.89
N THR A 72 -3.09 -6.10 1.82
CA THR A 72 -3.02 -5.73 3.25
C THR A 72 -1.71 -6.15 3.89
N LYS A 73 -1.20 -7.35 3.58
CA LYS A 73 0.11 -7.81 4.07
C LYS A 73 1.23 -6.90 3.57
N MET A 74 1.21 -6.55 2.28
CA MET A 74 2.20 -5.65 1.69
C MET A 74 2.14 -4.26 2.32
N ALA A 75 0.94 -3.71 2.54
CA ALA A 75 0.76 -2.43 3.20
C ALA A 75 1.27 -2.46 4.65
N LYS A 76 0.99 -3.54 5.41
CA LYS A 76 1.52 -3.74 6.77
C LYS A 76 3.04 -3.74 6.80
N GLU A 77 3.68 -4.50 5.94
CA GLU A 77 5.14 -4.54 5.84
C GLU A 77 5.71 -3.18 5.46
N ASN A 78 5.05 -2.46 4.54
CA ASN A 78 5.46 -1.13 4.13
C ASN A 78 5.37 -0.11 5.28
N VAL A 79 4.30 -0.15 6.07
CA VAL A 79 4.15 0.64 7.30
C VAL A 79 5.27 0.32 8.29
N ALA A 80 5.56 -0.95 8.53
CA ALA A 80 6.62 -1.35 9.46
C ALA A 80 8.00 -0.84 9.03
N LEU A 81 8.34 -0.97 7.74
CA LEU A 81 9.61 -0.48 7.17
C LEU A 81 9.71 1.04 7.21
N SER A 82 8.63 1.77 6.95
CA SER A 82 8.63 3.22 6.98
C SER A 82 8.92 3.78 8.38
N PHE A 83 8.35 3.19 9.43
CA PHE A 83 8.66 3.54 10.80
C PHE A 83 10.11 3.20 11.18
N ASP A 84 10.65 2.06 10.71
CA ASP A 84 12.04 1.69 10.95
C ASP A 84 13.00 2.64 10.24
N ALA A 85 12.72 3.02 9.00
CA ALA A 85 13.51 4.00 8.26
C ALA A 85 13.65 5.33 9.03
N VAL A 86 12.54 5.86 9.52
CA VAL A 86 12.52 7.10 10.31
C VAL A 86 13.23 6.95 11.64
N ARG A 87 12.98 5.85 12.38
CA ARG A 87 13.54 5.59 13.69
C ARG A 87 15.07 5.45 13.65
N GLU A 88 15.58 4.82 12.62
CA GLU A 88 17.00 4.51 12.44
C GLU A 88 17.74 5.53 11.57
N GLY A 89 17.02 6.46 10.95
CA GLY A 89 17.57 7.37 9.95
C GLY A 89 18.10 6.63 8.71
N ASN A 90 17.53 5.46 8.39
CA ASN A 90 18.03 4.57 7.34
C ASN A 90 17.38 4.88 5.98
N THR A 91 18.05 5.67 5.14
CA THR A 91 17.61 5.98 3.78
C THR A 91 17.71 4.78 2.82
N GLY A 92 18.44 3.73 3.17
CA GLY A 92 18.54 2.52 2.36
C GLY A 92 17.21 1.76 2.21
N LEU A 93 16.25 2.00 3.12
CA LEU A 93 14.91 1.39 3.04
C LEU A 93 13.95 2.12 2.10
N LEU A 94 14.28 3.34 1.64
CA LEU A 94 13.36 4.15 0.82
C LEU A 94 13.01 3.47 -0.51
N GLU A 95 13.97 2.85 -1.14
CA GLU A 95 13.75 2.17 -2.44
C GLU A 95 12.85 0.95 -2.27
N GLU A 96 13.04 0.17 -1.21
CA GLU A 96 12.18 -0.98 -0.91
C GLU A 96 10.75 -0.55 -0.60
N VAL A 97 10.56 0.49 0.22
CA VAL A 97 9.24 1.05 0.53
C VAL A 97 8.56 1.58 -0.72
N ARG A 98 9.30 2.26 -1.62
CA ARG A 98 8.78 2.77 -2.89
C ARG A 98 8.34 1.65 -3.83
N ASN A 99 9.20 0.65 -4.05
CA ASN A 99 8.87 -0.47 -4.93
C ASN A 99 7.62 -1.22 -4.45
N ARG A 100 7.45 -1.32 -3.14
CA ARG A 100 6.28 -1.95 -2.54
C ARG A 100 5.03 -1.10 -2.65
N GLU A 101 5.14 0.22 -2.51
CA GLU A 101 4.06 1.17 -2.73
C GLU A 101 3.61 1.15 -4.20
N GLU A 102 4.53 1.17 -5.17
CA GLU A 102 4.22 1.03 -6.60
C GLU A 102 3.47 -0.28 -6.89
N TYR A 103 3.81 -1.36 -6.17
CA TYR A 103 3.09 -2.63 -6.30
C TYR A 103 1.68 -2.55 -5.70
N ILE A 104 1.50 -1.90 -4.57
CA ILE A 104 0.19 -1.66 -3.93
C ILE A 104 -0.70 -0.82 -4.85
N ASP A 105 -0.17 0.23 -5.48
CA ASP A 105 -0.89 1.05 -6.46
C ASP A 105 -1.29 0.24 -7.70
N PHE A 106 -0.39 -0.59 -8.23
CA PHE A 106 -0.71 -1.53 -9.31
C PHE A 106 -1.87 -2.46 -8.92
N LEU A 107 -1.83 -3.05 -7.72
CA LEU A 107 -2.90 -3.91 -7.22
C LEU A 107 -4.22 -3.16 -7.09
N ASN A 108 -4.22 -1.95 -6.52
CA ASN A 108 -5.40 -1.10 -6.42
C ASN A 108 -6.03 -0.89 -7.79
N LYS A 109 -5.24 -0.52 -8.78
CA LYS A 109 -5.70 -0.26 -10.13
C LYS A 109 -6.31 -1.48 -10.81
N GLU A 110 -5.64 -2.63 -10.72
CA GLU A 110 -6.12 -3.84 -11.41
C GLU A 110 -7.30 -4.50 -10.69
N ILE A 111 -7.31 -4.54 -9.34
CA ILE A 111 -8.45 -5.01 -8.55
C ILE A 111 -9.67 -4.11 -8.79
N SER A 112 -9.50 -2.80 -8.77
CA SER A 112 -10.57 -1.83 -9.02
C SER A 112 -11.18 -1.97 -10.41
N LYS A 113 -10.37 -2.20 -11.43
CA LYS A 113 -10.86 -2.51 -12.80
C LYS A 113 -11.66 -3.82 -12.83
N TYR A 114 -11.17 -4.83 -12.12
CA TYR A 114 -11.85 -6.12 -12.06
C TYR A 114 -13.21 -5.99 -11.38
N ILE A 115 -13.28 -5.36 -10.20
CA ILE A 115 -14.53 -5.11 -9.47
C ILE A 115 -15.51 -4.32 -10.34
N SER A 116 -15.06 -3.26 -11.01
CA SER A 116 -15.90 -2.43 -11.87
C SER A 116 -16.52 -3.24 -13.01
N ARG A 117 -15.76 -4.14 -13.62
CA ARG A 117 -16.27 -5.04 -14.67
C ARG A 117 -17.29 -6.05 -14.15
N MET A 118 -17.10 -6.53 -12.91
CA MET A 118 -18.03 -7.44 -12.25
C MET A 118 -19.32 -6.74 -11.87
N LEU A 119 -19.27 -5.52 -11.33
CA LEU A 119 -20.43 -4.72 -10.96
C LEU A 119 -21.39 -4.46 -12.13
N VAL A 120 -20.87 -4.24 -13.34
CA VAL A 120 -21.68 -4.04 -14.54
C VAL A 120 -22.51 -5.29 -14.88
N LYS A 121 -22.01 -6.48 -14.55
CA LYS A 121 -22.64 -7.78 -14.86
C LYS A 121 -23.48 -8.31 -13.70
N GLU A 122 -23.29 -7.81 -12.50
CA GLU A 122 -23.97 -8.28 -11.30
C GLU A 122 -25.40 -7.75 -11.23
N ARG A 123 -26.35 -8.65 -10.95
CA ARG A 123 -27.78 -8.34 -10.84
C ARG A 123 -28.32 -8.47 -9.42
N ASN A 124 -27.56 -9.14 -8.54
CA ASN A 124 -27.94 -9.28 -7.13
C ASN A 124 -27.54 -8.03 -6.36
N PRO A 125 -28.49 -7.29 -5.77
CA PRO A 125 -28.17 -6.06 -5.03
C PRO A 125 -27.23 -6.28 -3.84
N LYS A 126 -27.32 -7.44 -3.15
CA LYS A 126 -26.44 -7.76 -2.02
C LYS A 126 -24.99 -7.95 -2.46
N ASP A 127 -24.79 -8.68 -3.55
CA ASP A 127 -23.45 -8.94 -4.09
C ASP A 127 -22.84 -7.65 -4.65
N SER A 128 -23.64 -6.81 -5.32
CA SER A 128 -23.22 -5.47 -5.77
C SER A 128 -22.82 -4.57 -4.61
N GLN A 129 -23.59 -4.58 -3.51
CA GLN A 129 -23.26 -3.81 -2.31
C GLN A 129 -21.95 -4.31 -1.69
N TYR A 130 -21.78 -5.62 -1.60
CA TYR A 130 -20.56 -6.22 -1.04
C TYR A 130 -19.32 -5.90 -1.89
N MET A 131 -19.41 -6.02 -3.22
CA MET A 131 -18.32 -5.62 -4.14
C MET A 131 -17.99 -4.14 -4.01
N SER A 132 -18.98 -3.28 -3.78
CA SER A 132 -18.77 -1.85 -3.55
C SER A 132 -18.00 -1.57 -2.24
N VAL A 133 -18.21 -2.41 -1.21
CA VAL A 133 -17.42 -2.35 0.03
C VAL A 133 -15.98 -2.77 -0.25
N LEU A 134 -15.76 -3.89 -0.96
CA LEU A 134 -14.41 -4.35 -1.32
C LEU A 134 -13.64 -3.31 -2.16
N PHE A 135 -14.34 -2.60 -3.05
CA PHE A 135 -13.77 -1.49 -3.80
C PHE A 135 -13.25 -0.36 -2.89
N LYS A 136 -14.02 0.00 -1.86
CA LYS A 136 -13.60 1.00 -0.87
C LYS A 136 -12.42 0.53 -0.04
N VAL A 137 -12.43 -0.75 0.37
CA VAL A 137 -11.30 -1.36 1.10
C VAL A 137 -10.03 -1.28 0.27
N CYS A 138 -10.11 -1.60 -1.03
CA CYS A 138 -8.97 -1.51 -1.96
C CYS A 138 -8.33 -0.11 -1.97
N GLY A 139 -9.16 0.94 -2.15
CA GLY A 139 -8.67 2.32 -2.12
C GLY A 139 -8.13 2.77 -0.76
N ASN A 140 -8.67 2.24 0.35
CA ASN A 140 -8.12 2.54 1.68
C ASN A 140 -6.75 1.88 1.89
N LEU A 141 -6.53 0.68 1.37
CA LEU A 141 -5.23 -0.01 1.45
C LEU A 141 -4.14 0.72 0.65
N GLU A 142 -4.48 1.24 -0.52
CA GLU A 142 -3.56 2.09 -1.30
C GLU A 142 -3.19 3.35 -0.50
N ARG A 143 -4.16 4.04 0.10
CA ARG A 143 -3.87 5.21 0.96
C ARG A 143 -2.96 4.88 2.14
N ILE A 144 -3.04 3.68 2.70
CA ILE A 144 -2.10 3.23 3.74
C ILE A 144 -0.70 3.10 3.16
N GLY A 145 -0.55 2.57 1.94
CA GLY A 145 0.71 2.51 1.20
C GLY A 145 1.32 3.89 0.98
N ASP A 146 0.52 4.85 0.48
CA ASP A 146 0.90 6.24 0.30
C ASP A 146 1.39 6.90 1.59
N HIS A 147 0.67 6.68 2.70
CA HIS A 147 1.07 7.21 4.00
C HIS A 147 2.37 6.60 4.49
N ALA A 148 2.60 5.30 4.27
CA ALA A 148 3.86 4.65 4.59
C ALA A 148 5.02 5.27 3.79
N MET A 149 4.82 5.52 2.49
CA MET A 149 5.83 6.20 1.66
C MET A 149 6.12 7.62 2.16
N ASN A 150 5.08 8.41 2.48
CA ASN A 150 5.22 9.75 3.03
C ASN A 150 6.02 9.74 4.36
N ILE A 151 5.76 8.78 5.26
CA ILE A 151 6.53 8.61 6.49
C ILE A 151 7.98 8.31 6.16
N CYS A 152 8.24 7.40 5.23
CA CYS A 152 9.60 7.02 4.83
C CYS A 152 10.38 8.20 4.24
N GLU A 153 9.75 9.07 3.47
CA GLU A 153 10.37 10.27 2.87
C GLU A 153 10.88 11.26 3.92
N TYR A 154 10.26 11.31 5.11
CA TYR A 154 10.80 12.13 6.20
C TYR A 154 12.23 11.75 6.60
N THR A 155 12.67 10.52 6.34
CA THR A 155 14.04 10.07 6.62
C THR A 155 15.07 10.91 5.86
N ASN A 156 14.79 11.27 4.59
CA ASN A 156 15.67 12.15 3.82
C ASN A 156 15.79 13.53 4.48
N MET A 157 14.66 14.12 4.87
CA MET A 157 14.65 15.42 5.53
C MET A 157 15.38 15.41 6.88
N ILE A 158 15.26 14.31 7.64
CA ILE A 158 15.94 14.10 8.92
C ILE A 158 17.46 14.07 8.69
N GLN A 159 17.92 13.35 7.66
CA GLN A 159 19.35 13.30 7.32
C GLN A 159 19.87 14.63 6.78
N GLU A 160 19.20 15.25 5.84
CA GLU A 160 19.60 16.54 5.26
C GLU A 160 19.74 17.64 6.31
N LYS A 161 18.80 17.69 7.24
CA LYS A 161 18.80 18.67 8.34
C LYS A 161 19.59 18.25 9.56
N GLN A 162 20.21 17.06 9.54
CA GLN A 162 20.96 16.48 10.66
C GLN A 162 20.14 16.47 11.97
N ILE A 163 18.84 16.14 11.86
CA ILE A 163 17.93 16.08 13.01
C ILE A 163 18.25 14.82 13.81
N SER A 164 18.47 14.99 15.12
CA SER A 164 18.65 13.88 16.05
C SER A 164 17.43 13.78 16.96
N PHE A 165 16.77 12.63 16.97
CA PHE A 165 15.66 12.39 17.88
C PHE A 165 16.13 12.06 19.28
N SER A 166 15.41 12.56 20.29
CA SER A 166 15.61 12.13 21.67
C SER A 166 15.19 10.66 21.87
N ALA A 167 15.72 10.01 22.89
CA ALA A 167 15.35 8.64 23.24
C ALA A 167 13.83 8.48 23.46
N GLU A 168 13.17 9.52 23.98
CA GLU A 168 11.71 9.52 24.17
C GLU A 168 10.96 9.53 22.84
N VAL A 169 11.38 10.35 21.86
CA VAL A 169 10.76 10.38 20.52
C VAL A 169 10.96 9.04 19.80
N ILE A 170 12.15 8.45 19.88
CA ILE A 170 12.44 7.13 19.30
C ILE A 170 11.49 6.06 19.89
N LYS A 171 11.27 6.12 21.21
CA LYS A 171 10.32 5.23 21.89
C LYS A 171 8.88 5.45 21.42
N GLN A 172 8.43 6.70 21.26
CA GLN A 172 7.09 7.04 20.79
C GLN A 172 6.86 6.55 19.36
N ILE A 173 7.84 6.71 18.45
CA ILE A 173 7.79 6.16 17.09
C ILE A 173 7.63 4.64 17.13
N GLY A 174 8.40 3.95 17.99
CA GLY A 174 8.28 2.50 18.15
C GLY A 174 6.91 2.06 18.68
N GLN A 175 6.32 2.79 19.62
CA GLN A 175 4.98 2.52 20.15
C GLN A 175 3.90 2.71 19.07
N MET A 176 4.00 3.76 18.26
CA MET A 176 3.07 4.00 17.15
C MET A 176 3.17 2.89 16.11
N LYS A 177 4.39 2.49 15.70
CA LYS A 177 4.62 1.34 14.83
C LYS A 177 3.89 0.10 15.33
N GLU A 178 4.06 -0.22 16.61
CA GLU A 178 3.46 -1.42 17.21
C GLU A 178 1.94 -1.40 17.15
N VAL A 179 1.32 -0.26 17.50
CA VAL A 179 -0.15 -0.14 17.46
C VAL A 179 -0.69 -0.18 16.03
N CYS A 180 -0.01 0.46 15.07
CA CYS A 180 -0.39 0.35 13.65
C CYS A 180 -0.29 -1.10 13.13
N ASN A 181 0.76 -1.82 13.51
CA ASN A 181 0.90 -3.23 13.15
C ASN A 181 -0.22 -4.08 13.77
N GLN A 182 -0.57 -3.86 15.05
CA GLN A 182 -1.68 -4.54 15.71
C GLN A 182 -3.01 -4.27 14.98
N ALA A 183 -3.28 -3.02 14.58
CA ALA A 183 -4.47 -2.68 13.82
C ALA A 183 -4.56 -3.44 12.48
N LEU A 184 -3.45 -3.49 11.74
CA LEU A 184 -3.40 -4.20 10.47
C LEU A 184 -3.49 -5.73 10.64
N ASP A 185 -2.94 -6.29 11.74
CA ASP A 185 -3.13 -7.71 12.08
C ASP A 185 -4.58 -8.03 12.40
N MET A 186 -5.29 -7.13 13.10
CA MET A 186 -6.71 -7.30 13.34
C MET A 186 -7.51 -7.30 12.03
N VAL A 187 -7.22 -6.39 11.10
CA VAL A 187 -7.84 -6.38 9.77
C VAL A 187 -7.62 -7.71 9.04
N LEU A 188 -6.42 -8.25 9.07
CA LEU A 188 -6.09 -9.56 8.50
C LEU A 188 -6.82 -10.71 9.22
N GLY A 189 -6.97 -10.61 10.55
CA GLY A 189 -7.66 -11.60 11.39
C GLY A 189 -9.18 -11.64 11.16
N VAL A 190 -9.80 -10.47 10.98
CA VAL A 190 -11.24 -10.35 10.68
C VAL A 190 -11.64 -11.14 9.45
N GLU A 191 -10.79 -11.14 8.45
CA GLU A 191 -11.04 -11.83 7.18
C GLU A 191 -11.04 -13.36 7.33
N GLN A 192 -10.26 -13.89 8.27
CA GLN A 192 -10.10 -15.31 8.51
C GLN A 192 -11.11 -15.89 9.51
N ASN A 193 -11.45 -15.15 10.57
CA ASN A 193 -12.16 -15.67 11.74
C ASN A 193 -13.46 -14.92 12.10
N GLY A 194 -13.80 -13.84 11.36
CA GLY A 194 -14.86 -12.94 11.78
C GLY A 194 -14.42 -12.12 13.00
N GLY A 195 -14.09 -10.83 12.81
CA GLY A 195 -13.58 -9.99 13.90
C GLY A 195 -14.69 -9.40 14.77
N ASP A 196 -14.37 -9.08 16.02
CA ASP A 196 -15.22 -8.28 16.88
C ASP A 196 -15.04 -6.79 16.54
N ILE A 197 -16.14 -6.15 16.13
CA ILE A 197 -16.16 -4.70 15.79
C ILE A 197 -15.66 -3.88 16.99
N LYS A 198 -15.94 -4.32 18.22
CA LYS A 198 -15.51 -3.62 19.43
C LYS A 198 -13.99 -3.61 19.61
N GLU A 199 -13.32 -4.67 19.22
CA GLU A 199 -11.85 -4.72 19.27
C GLU A 199 -11.25 -3.73 18.27
N ILE A 200 -11.85 -3.60 17.07
CA ILE A 200 -11.43 -2.63 16.05
C ILE A 200 -11.64 -1.20 16.56
N GLU A 201 -12.80 -0.90 17.14
CA GLU A 201 -13.08 0.41 17.74
C GLU A 201 -12.09 0.75 18.88
N GLN A 202 -11.69 -0.23 19.69
CA GLN A 202 -10.71 -0.04 20.76
C GLN A 202 -9.31 0.27 20.23
N ILE A 203 -8.85 -0.38 19.16
CA ILE A 203 -7.54 -0.10 18.58
C ILE A 203 -7.52 1.26 17.86
N GLU A 204 -8.63 1.64 17.19
CA GLU A 204 -8.81 2.96 16.60
C GLU A 204 -8.71 4.05 17.67
N GLN A 205 -9.48 3.92 18.77
CA GLN A 205 -9.43 4.86 19.87
C GLN A 205 -8.03 4.97 20.49
N LYS A 206 -7.32 3.84 20.61
CA LYS A 206 -5.94 3.83 21.12
C LYS A 206 -4.98 4.59 20.20
N ILE A 207 -5.11 4.49 18.88
CA ILE A 207 -4.31 5.25 17.91
C ILE A 207 -4.58 6.74 18.04
N ASP A 208 -5.85 7.12 18.16
CA ASP A 208 -6.27 8.52 18.31
C ASP A 208 -5.75 9.12 19.61
N ASP A 209 -5.92 8.43 20.74
CA ASP A 209 -5.42 8.86 22.06
C ASP A 209 -3.90 9.02 22.06
N MET A 210 -3.17 8.09 21.46
CA MET A 210 -1.71 8.17 21.33
C MET A 210 -1.28 9.35 20.45
N THR A 211 -1.97 9.58 19.35
CA THR A 211 -1.68 10.70 18.44
C THR A 211 -1.90 12.05 19.14
N GLU A 212 -2.99 12.17 19.91
CA GLU A 212 -3.28 13.37 20.68
C GLU A 212 -2.26 13.61 21.80
N ASP A 213 -1.90 12.56 22.54
CA ASP A 213 -0.92 12.65 23.64
C ASP A 213 0.48 13.02 23.12
N PHE A 214 0.93 12.41 22.02
CA PHE A 214 2.21 12.76 21.40
C PHE A 214 2.23 14.20 20.90
N ARG A 215 1.15 14.66 20.28
CA ARG A 215 1.01 16.06 19.84
C ARG A 215 1.08 17.03 21.02
N LYS A 216 0.37 16.76 22.10
CA LYS A 216 0.40 17.60 23.32
C LYS A 216 1.81 17.67 23.92
N ARG A 217 2.52 16.55 24.02
CA ARG A 217 3.90 16.50 24.55
C ARG A 217 4.87 17.30 23.67
N GLN A 218 4.74 17.23 22.35
CA GLN A 218 5.56 18.02 21.44
C GLN A 218 5.31 19.52 21.59
N ILE A 219 4.07 19.96 21.72
CA ILE A 219 3.71 21.37 21.94
C ILE A 219 4.30 21.86 23.27
N LEU A 220 4.17 21.09 24.34
CA LEU A 220 4.74 21.44 25.65
C LEU A 220 6.27 21.53 25.59
N SER A 221 6.93 20.62 24.90
CA SER A 221 8.38 20.67 24.67
C SER A 221 8.80 21.94 23.93
N LEU A 222 8.06 22.36 22.90
CA LEU A 222 8.33 23.60 22.16
C LEU A 222 8.13 24.85 23.02
N ILE A 223 7.13 24.87 23.90
CA ILE A 223 6.88 25.98 24.83
C ILE A 223 8.05 26.10 25.82
N HIS A 224 8.57 25.00 26.37
CA HIS A 224 9.70 25.02 27.27
C HIS A 224 11.01 25.46 26.57
N ILE A 225 11.19 25.19 25.29
CA ILE A 225 12.36 25.64 24.54
C ILE A 225 12.25 27.14 24.20
N SER A 226 11.03 27.67 24.06
CA SER A 226 10.79 29.08 23.70
C SER A 226 10.68 30.02 24.89
N GLU A 227 10.63 29.54 26.13
CA GLU A 227 10.84 30.39 27.33
C GLU A 227 12.34 30.64 27.47
N PRO A 228 12.85 31.87 27.18
CA PRO A 228 14.19 32.22 27.56
C PRO A 228 14.23 32.18 29.09
N THR A 229 15.16 31.44 29.63
CA THR A 229 15.53 31.53 31.04
C THR A 229 15.63 33.02 31.38
N ARG A 230 14.62 33.53 32.04
CA ARG A 230 14.65 34.85 32.65
C ARG A 230 15.67 34.71 33.78
N LEU A 231 16.93 34.94 33.44
CA LEU A 231 17.96 35.19 34.44
C LEU A 231 17.49 36.42 35.22
N ASP A 232 17.00 36.18 36.41
CA ASP A 232 16.85 37.20 37.41
C ASP A 232 18.25 37.79 37.66
N VAL A 233 18.50 38.94 37.04
CA VAL A 233 19.62 39.81 37.41
C VAL A 233 19.11 40.68 38.56
N ILE A 234 19.50 40.33 39.76
CA ILE A 234 19.53 41.25 40.91
C ILE A 234 20.87 42.00 40.91
#